data_54f20d85d95000f8b57d39cda141221f
#
_entry.id   54f20d85d95000f8b57d39cda141221f
#
_cell.length_a   1.000
_cell.length_b   1.000
_cell.length_c   1.000
_cell.angle_alpha   90.00
_cell.angle_beta   90.00
_cell.angle_gamma   90.00
#
_symmetry.space_group_name_H-M   'P 1'
#
loop_
_entity.id
_entity.type
_entity.pdbx_description
1 polymer ?
#
loop_
_entity_poly.entity_id
_entity_poly.type
_entity_poly.pdbx_seq_one_letter_code
_entity_poly.pdbx_strand_id
1 'polypeptide(L)'
;MKPIILIPMGDPAGIGPEIVAKALAREETVQRARCVVVGDRRVMEQAADIVNLPLTIHTIDEPEQGRFEQGVINLIDLANVDFGQFKRGEISAMCGQAAYEYIATSISLANAGKAAAVSTTPINKESLRAAGVPYIGHTEIFGALTGTPDPLTMFEVRNMRVFFLTRHVSLRKACDMITKERVIDYVKRCTQALKQLGVEDGTMAIAGLNPHSGEHGLFGDEEMEAIYPAVEELQAQGYKVAGPVGADSVFHMALQGKFNSVLSLYHDQGHIATKTLDFERTIAVTAGMPILRTSVDHGTAMDIAGTGIASDVSMVEAIRLAAKYSPAFRG
;
A
#
# COMPACT_ATOMS: atom_id res chain seq x y z
N MET A 1 -14.60 -0.79 18.89
CA MET A 1 -14.56 -2.18 18.36
C MET A 1 -13.38 -2.25 17.38
N LYS A 2 -12.61 -3.36 17.28
CA LYS A 2 -11.52 -3.49 16.31
C LYS A 2 -12.09 -3.43 14.89
N PRO A 3 -11.42 -2.77 13.92
CA PRO A 3 -11.90 -2.71 12.54
C PRO A 3 -11.84 -4.07 11.85
N ILE A 4 -12.76 -4.33 10.93
CA ILE A 4 -12.68 -5.47 10.01
C ILE A 4 -11.76 -5.05 8.85
N ILE A 5 -10.73 -5.86 8.58
CA ILE A 5 -9.79 -5.69 7.48
C ILE A 5 -9.91 -6.89 6.53
N LEU A 6 -10.23 -6.62 5.28
CA LEU A 6 -10.23 -7.65 4.24
C LEU A 6 -8.83 -7.86 3.69
N ILE A 7 -8.47 -9.12 3.49
CA ILE A 7 -7.16 -9.52 2.98
C ILE A 7 -7.38 -10.40 1.75
N PRO A 8 -7.40 -9.82 0.53
CA PRO A 8 -7.35 -10.64 -0.67
C PRO A 8 -6.06 -11.46 -0.66
N MET A 9 -6.18 -12.78 -0.82
CA MET A 9 -5.08 -13.75 -0.65
C MET A 9 -3.91 -13.53 -1.64
N GLY A 10 -4.13 -12.78 -2.74
CA GLY A 10 -3.16 -12.53 -3.80
C GLY A 10 -3.09 -13.67 -4.81
N ASP A 11 -1.97 -13.76 -5.54
CA ASP A 11 -1.77 -14.84 -6.49
C ASP A 11 -1.63 -16.17 -5.74
N PRO A 12 -2.53 -17.16 -5.96
CA PRO A 12 -2.49 -18.45 -5.28
C PRO A 12 -1.15 -19.19 -5.43
N ALA A 13 -0.45 -19.00 -6.54
CA ALA A 13 0.81 -19.67 -6.85
C ALA A 13 2.04 -19.00 -6.19
N GLY A 14 1.88 -17.77 -5.66
CA GLY A 14 2.96 -17.03 -5.00
C GLY A 14 3.00 -17.21 -3.48
N ILE A 15 3.79 -16.35 -2.82
CA ILE A 15 3.95 -16.37 -1.35
C ILE A 15 2.76 -15.75 -0.59
N GLY A 16 1.78 -15.13 -1.29
CA GLY A 16 0.63 -14.47 -0.66
C GLY A 16 -0.05 -15.30 0.42
N PRO A 17 -0.50 -16.54 0.12
CA PRO A 17 -1.15 -17.41 1.09
C PRO A 17 -0.30 -17.70 2.34
N GLU A 18 1.02 -17.92 2.17
CA GLU A 18 1.95 -18.23 3.27
C GLU A 18 2.15 -17.04 4.21
N ILE A 19 2.38 -15.84 3.65
CA ILE A 19 2.57 -14.63 4.47
C ILE A 19 1.28 -14.24 5.19
N VAL A 20 0.11 -14.50 4.59
CA VAL A 20 -1.19 -14.31 5.25
C VAL A 20 -1.35 -15.28 6.41
N ALA A 21 -1.09 -16.57 6.20
CA ALA A 21 -1.18 -17.58 7.26
C ALA A 21 -0.27 -17.22 8.46
N LYS A 22 0.99 -16.86 8.20
CA LYS A 22 1.93 -16.42 9.25
C LYS A 22 1.46 -15.14 9.96
N ALA A 23 1.06 -14.12 9.20
CA ALA A 23 0.64 -12.85 9.79
C ALA A 23 -0.59 -13.00 10.68
N LEU A 24 -1.56 -13.84 10.29
CA LEU A 24 -2.77 -14.09 11.08
C LEU A 24 -2.55 -15.04 12.28
N ALA A 25 -1.46 -15.78 12.29
CA ALA A 25 -1.03 -16.55 13.47
C ALA A 25 -0.44 -15.66 14.58
N ARG A 26 -0.03 -14.42 14.25
CA ARG A 26 0.56 -13.51 15.24
C ARG A 26 -0.50 -12.90 16.15
N GLU A 27 -0.26 -12.98 17.45
CA GLU A 27 -1.15 -12.40 18.45
C GLU A 27 -1.35 -10.90 18.27
N GLU A 28 -0.29 -10.17 17.93
CA GLU A 28 -0.37 -8.72 17.69
C GLU A 28 -1.34 -8.34 16.56
N THR A 29 -1.49 -9.19 15.54
CA THR A 29 -2.44 -8.98 14.44
C THR A 29 -3.87 -9.12 14.93
N VAL A 30 -4.15 -10.21 15.66
CA VAL A 30 -5.48 -10.50 16.25
C VAL A 30 -5.89 -9.43 17.26
N GLN A 31 -4.92 -8.90 18.02
CA GLN A 31 -5.17 -7.82 18.97
C GLN A 31 -5.55 -6.49 18.31
N ARG A 32 -5.08 -6.22 17.08
CA ARG A 32 -5.28 -4.95 16.37
C ARG A 32 -6.49 -4.91 15.46
N ALA A 33 -6.80 -6.01 14.78
CA ALA A 33 -7.83 -6.07 13.73
C ALA A 33 -8.65 -7.35 13.79
N ARG A 34 -9.82 -7.30 13.20
CA ARG A 34 -10.66 -8.44 12.82
C ARG A 34 -10.39 -8.74 11.35
N CYS A 35 -9.48 -9.68 11.08
CA CYS A 35 -9.05 -10.00 9.73
C CYS A 35 -9.95 -11.05 9.08
N VAL A 36 -10.31 -10.82 7.81
CA VAL A 36 -11.06 -11.76 6.97
C VAL A 36 -10.32 -11.90 5.65
N VAL A 37 -9.92 -13.12 5.32
CA VAL A 37 -9.28 -13.44 4.05
C VAL A 37 -10.34 -13.61 2.97
N VAL A 38 -10.08 -13.14 1.77
CA VAL A 38 -10.85 -13.46 0.56
C VAL A 38 -9.94 -14.29 -0.33
N GLY A 39 -10.31 -15.55 -0.59
CA GLY A 39 -9.39 -16.48 -1.24
C GLY A 39 -10.02 -17.82 -1.62
N ASP A 40 -9.18 -18.85 -1.75
CA ASP A 40 -9.56 -20.25 -1.93
C ASP A 40 -9.19 -21.06 -0.69
N ARG A 41 -10.14 -21.83 -0.15
CA ARG A 41 -9.97 -22.57 1.08
C ARG A 41 -8.83 -23.59 0.99
N ARG A 42 -8.76 -24.34 -0.09
CA ARG A 42 -7.75 -25.42 -0.23
C ARG A 42 -6.34 -24.84 -0.36
N VAL A 43 -6.20 -23.67 -0.98
CA VAL A 43 -4.91 -22.96 -1.04
C VAL A 43 -4.50 -22.49 0.35
N MET A 44 -5.43 -21.95 1.15
CA MET A 44 -5.14 -21.51 2.52
C MET A 44 -4.86 -22.68 3.47
N GLU A 45 -5.55 -23.83 3.33
CA GLU A 45 -5.24 -25.04 4.07
C GLU A 45 -3.81 -25.53 3.77
N GLN A 46 -3.43 -25.61 2.49
CA GLN A 46 -2.04 -25.93 2.11
C GLN A 46 -1.03 -24.92 2.65
N ALA A 47 -1.37 -23.63 2.64
CA ALA A 47 -0.46 -22.60 3.17
C ALA A 47 -0.24 -22.78 4.68
N ALA A 48 -1.28 -23.09 5.44
CA ALA A 48 -1.18 -23.40 6.87
C ALA A 48 -0.26 -24.61 7.13
N ASP A 49 -0.38 -25.67 6.32
CA ASP A 49 0.48 -26.84 6.40
C ASP A 49 1.95 -26.50 6.07
N ILE A 50 2.18 -25.73 4.99
CA ILE A 50 3.54 -25.32 4.56
C ILE A 50 4.25 -24.52 5.66
N VAL A 51 3.56 -23.60 6.30
CA VAL A 51 4.15 -22.77 7.37
C VAL A 51 4.20 -23.52 8.72
N ASN A 52 3.65 -24.73 8.80
CA ASN A 52 3.63 -25.59 9.97
C ASN A 52 3.09 -24.86 11.23
N LEU A 53 1.96 -24.17 11.08
CA LEU A 53 1.29 -23.46 12.16
C LEU A 53 -0.09 -24.10 12.44
N PRO A 54 -0.51 -24.22 13.71
CA PRO A 54 -1.80 -24.81 14.08
C PRO A 54 -2.94 -23.81 13.79
N LEU A 55 -3.32 -23.68 12.51
CA LEU A 55 -4.34 -22.78 12.04
C LEU A 55 -5.60 -23.52 11.60
N THR A 56 -6.75 -23.00 11.96
CA THR A 56 -8.06 -23.50 11.53
C THR A 56 -8.68 -22.54 10.52
N ILE A 57 -9.07 -23.04 9.35
CA ILE A 57 -9.78 -22.24 8.36
C ILE A 57 -11.28 -22.29 8.67
N HIS A 58 -11.86 -21.14 8.97
CA HIS A 58 -13.29 -20.94 9.24
C HIS A 58 -13.93 -20.21 8.06
N THR A 59 -14.65 -20.95 7.22
CA THR A 59 -15.36 -20.39 6.06
C THR A 59 -16.61 -19.63 6.52
N ILE A 60 -16.79 -18.44 5.97
CA ILE A 60 -17.90 -17.52 6.25
C ILE A 60 -18.41 -16.92 4.94
N ASP A 61 -19.66 -16.49 4.91
CA ASP A 61 -20.26 -15.79 3.77
C ASP A 61 -20.15 -14.27 3.89
N GLU A 62 -20.11 -13.77 5.13
CA GLU A 62 -20.10 -12.34 5.44
C GLU A 62 -19.01 -12.02 6.48
N PRO A 63 -18.32 -10.87 6.36
CA PRO A 63 -17.20 -10.53 7.24
C PRO A 63 -17.54 -10.54 8.75
N GLU A 64 -18.77 -10.16 9.11
CA GLU A 64 -19.20 -10.09 10.50
C GLU A 64 -19.36 -11.45 11.18
N GLN A 65 -19.50 -12.54 10.42
CA GLN A 65 -19.67 -13.92 10.91
C GLN A 65 -18.37 -14.52 11.44
N GLY A 66 -17.24 -13.80 11.30
CA GLY A 66 -15.93 -14.30 11.67
C GLY A 66 -15.75 -14.60 13.15
N ARG A 67 -14.96 -15.63 13.44
CA ARG A 67 -14.42 -15.96 14.77
C ARG A 67 -13.05 -15.32 14.89
N PHE A 68 -12.98 -14.17 15.53
CA PHE A 68 -11.75 -13.37 15.62
C PHE A 68 -10.89 -13.78 16.81
N GLU A 69 -10.47 -15.04 16.79
CA GLU A 69 -9.70 -15.72 17.83
C GLU A 69 -8.31 -16.09 17.31
N GLN A 70 -7.38 -16.29 18.22
CA GLN A 70 -6.03 -16.74 17.90
C GLN A 70 -6.06 -18.12 17.23
N GLY A 71 -5.33 -18.29 16.13
CA GLY A 71 -5.25 -19.55 15.39
C GLY A 71 -6.43 -19.80 14.44
N VAL A 72 -7.38 -18.86 14.30
CA VAL A 72 -8.50 -18.97 13.36
C VAL A 72 -8.32 -18.00 12.20
N ILE A 73 -8.31 -18.51 10.99
CA ILE A 73 -8.37 -17.74 9.75
C ILE A 73 -9.82 -17.73 9.26
N ASN A 74 -10.47 -16.57 9.31
CA ASN A 74 -11.80 -16.39 8.71
C ASN A 74 -11.65 -16.19 7.22
N LEU A 75 -12.36 -16.95 6.40
CA LEU A 75 -12.20 -16.99 4.96
C LEU A 75 -13.55 -16.86 4.24
N ILE A 76 -13.66 -15.90 3.36
CA ILE A 76 -14.66 -15.87 2.28
C ILE A 76 -14.07 -16.69 1.14
N ASP A 77 -14.64 -17.91 0.94
CA ASP A 77 -14.13 -18.89 0.00
C ASP A 77 -14.77 -18.71 -1.39
N LEU A 78 -13.97 -18.35 -2.39
CA LEU A 78 -14.45 -18.25 -3.77
C LEU A 78 -14.34 -19.58 -4.54
N ALA A 79 -13.64 -20.57 -4.00
CA ALA A 79 -13.48 -21.93 -4.54
C ALA A 79 -13.11 -21.94 -6.05
N ASN A 80 -12.25 -21.01 -6.48
CA ASN A 80 -11.99 -20.70 -7.89
C ASN A 80 -10.61 -21.20 -8.39
N VAL A 81 -9.90 -22.02 -7.59
CA VAL A 81 -8.65 -22.66 -8.00
C VAL A 81 -8.91 -24.11 -8.39
N ASP A 82 -8.68 -24.48 -9.64
CA ASP A 82 -8.71 -25.87 -10.12
C ASP A 82 -7.42 -26.58 -9.74
N PHE A 83 -7.47 -27.44 -8.74
CA PHE A 83 -6.32 -28.20 -8.24
C PHE A 83 -5.77 -29.24 -9.24
N GLY A 84 -6.53 -29.60 -10.27
CA GLY A 84 -6.05 -30.42 -11.37
C GLY A 84 -5.02 -29.69 -12.25
N GLN A 85 -5.05 -28.35 -12.25
CA GLN A 85 -4.16 -27.50 -13.03
C GLN A 85 -3.23 -26.63 -12.16
N PHE A 86 -3.50 -26.54 -10.87
CA PHE A 86 -2.76 -25.67 -9.94
C PHE A 86 -1.33 -26.14 -9.74
N LYS A 87 -0.37 -25.24 -9.96
CA LYS A 87 1.03 -25.44 -9.64
C LYS A 87 1.59 -24.21 -8.95
N ARG A 88 2.15 -24.41 -7.77
CA ARG A 88 2.78 -23.37 -6.99
C ARG A 88 4.10 -22.93 -7.63
N GLY A 89 4.40 -21.63 -7.58
CA GLY A 89 5.60 -21.06 -8.19
C GLY A 89 5.54 -20.88 -9.71
N GLU A 90 4.40 -21.19 -10.36
CA GLU A 90 4.23 -21.03 -11.80
C GLU A 90 3.25 -19.91 -12.16
N ILE A 91 3.55 -19.17 -13.23
CA ILE A 91 2.65 -18.18 -13.79
C ILE A 91 1.44 -18.90 -14.42
N SER A 92 0.24 -18.48 -14.05
CA SER A 92 -0.99 -19.14 -14.49
C SER A 92 -2.12 -18.13 -14.72
N ALA A 93 -2.81 -18.24 -15.85
CA ALA A 93 -4.02 -17.47 -16.13
C ALA A 93 -5.11 -17.70 -15.06
N MET A 94 -5.30 -18.95 -14.62
CA MET A 94 -6.23 -19.28 -13.55
C MET A 94 -5.89 -18.55 -12.25
N CYS A 95 -4.61 -18.56 -11.84
CA CYS A 95 -4.18 -17.86 -10.62
C CYS A 95 -4.29 -16.34 -10.75
N GLY A 96 -4.03 -15.79 -11.94
CA GLY A 96 -4.23 -14.37 -12.22
C GLY A 96 -5.70 -13.96 -12.13
N GLN A 97 -6.60 -14.75 -12.70
CA GLN A 97 -8.05 -14.52 -12.60
C GLN A 97 -8.53 -14.63 -11.16
N ALA A 98 -8.10 -15.65 -10.43
CA ALA A 98 -8.43 -15.85 -9.03
C ALA A 98 -7.97 -14.65 -8.16
N ALA A 99 -6.73 -14.20 -8.33
CA ALA A 99 -6.20 -13.04 -7.64
C ALA A 99 -7.01 -11.77 -7.90
N TYR A 100 -7.43 -11.54 -9.14
CA TYR A 100 -8.31 -10.43 -9.50
C TYR A 100 -9.67 -10.53 -8.80
N GLU A 101 -10.29 -11.70 -8.79
CA GLU A 101 -11.59 -11.92 -8.15
C GLU A 101 -11.53 -11.70 -6.65
N TYR A 102 -10.46 -12.10 -5.96
CA TYR A 102 -10.27 -11.81 -4.52
C TYR A 102 -10.22 -10.30 -4.26
N ILE A 103 -9.52 -9.55 -5.10
CA ILE A 103 -9.43 -8.09 -4.98
C ILE A 103 -10.80 -7.46 -5.27
N ALA A 104 -11.48 -7.84 -6.35
CA ALA A 104 -12.77 -7.29 -6.74
C ALA A 104 -13.83 -7.53 -5.67
N THR A 105 -13.89 -8.75 -5.09
CA THR A 105 -14.77 -9.09 -3.98
C THR A 105 -14.45 -8.24 -2.74
N SER A 106 -13.17 -8.09 -2.41
CA SER A 106 -12.74 -7.27 -1.26
C SER A 106 -13.16 -5.80 -1.45
N ILE A 107 -12.99 -5.24 -2.65
CA ILE A 107 -13.40 -3.87 -2.98
C ILE A 107 -14.93 -3.73 -2.86
N SER A 108 -15.69 -4.69 -3.39
CA SER A 108 -17.16 -4.68 -3.33
C SER A 108 -17.66 -4.67 -1.89
N LEU A 109 -17.11 -5.53 -1.03
CA LEU A 109 -17.46 -5.60 0.39
C LEU A 109 -17.08 -4.33 1.15
N ALA A 110 -15.90 -3.75 0.86
CA ALA A 110 -15.45 -2.50 1.47
C ALA A 110 -16.35 -1.31 1.05
N ASN A 111 -16.69 -1.21 -0.24
CA ASN A 111 -17.62 -0.19 -0.74
C ASN A 111 -19.04 -0.33 -0.13
N ALA A 112 -19.44 -1.55 0.19
CA ALA A 112 -20.71 -1.81 0.89
C ALA A 112 -20.64 -1.51 2.41
N GLY A 113 -19.51 -1.02 2.92
CA GLY A 113 -19.31 -0.69 4.34
C GLY A 113 -19.14 -1.90 5.26
N LYS A 114 -18.95 -3.11 4.70
CA LYS A 114 -18.76 -4.35 5.47
C LYS A 114 -17.35 -4.54 6.03
N ALA A 115 -16.42 -3.68 5.61
CA ALA A 115 -15.05 -3.65 6.11
C ALA A 115 -14.52 -2.22 6.16
N ALA A 116 -13.60 -1.97 7.05
CA ALA A 116 -13.01 -0.66 7.26
C ALA A 116 -11.80 -0.38 6.34
N ALA A 117 -11.17 -1.43 5.83
CA ALA A 117 -10.04 -1.33 4.90
C ALA A 117 -9.78 -2.66 4.17
N VAL A 118 -9.00 -2.56 3.09
CA VAL A 118 -8.44 -3.71 2.37
C VAL A 118 -6.91 -3.68 2.52
N SER A 119 -6.32 -4.78 2.99
CA SER A 119 -4.86 -4.95 3.08
C SER A 119 -4.40 -5.99 2.07
N THR A 120 -3.76 -5.55 0.98
CA THR A 120 -3.47 -6.41 -0.17
C THR A 120 -2.14 -7.14 -0.07
N THR A 121 -2.13 -8.39 -0.51
CA THR A 121 -0.97 -9.26 -0.70
C THR A 121 -0.44 -9.15 -2.13
N PRO A 122 0.74 -9.72 -2.45
CA PRO A 122 1.30 -9.60 -3.80
C PRO A 122 0.47 -10.32 -4.87
N ILE A 123 0.42 -9.73 -6.06
CA ILE A 123 -0.13 -10.34 -7.27
C ILE A 123 0.93 -10.38 -8.38
N ASN A 124 0.81 -11.36 -9.27
CA ASN A 124 1.72 -11.50 -10.41
C ASN A 124 1.12 -10.83 -11.65
N LYS A 125 1.87 -9.87 -12.21
CA LYS A 125 1.42 -9.10 -13.39
C LYS A 125 1.31 -9.96 -14.66
N GLU A 126 2.17 -10.96 -14.79
CA GLU A 126 2.14 -11.89 -15.94
C GLU A 126 0.95 -12.84 -15.83
N SER A 127 0.62 -13.32 -14.61
CA SER A 127 -0.59 -14.11 -14.37
C SER A 127 -1.85 -13.33 -14.70
N LEU A 128 -1.95 -12.04 -14.25
CA LEU A 128 -3.07 -11.15 -14.61
C LEU A 128 -3.20 -10.98 -16.11
N ARG A 129 -2.08 -10.72 -16.79
CA ARG A 129 -2.06 -10.57 -18.26
C ARG A 129 -2.46 -11.85 -18.96
N ALA A 130 -1.99 -13.01 -18.51
CA ALA A 130 -2.35 -14.31 -19.06
C ALA A 130 -3.85 -14.61 -18.88
N ALA A 131 -4.46 -14.11 -17.80
CA ALA A 131 -5.91 -14.19 -17.56
C ALA A 131 -6.74 -13.21 -18.41
N GLY A 132 -6.09 -12.30 -19.15
CA GLY A 132 -6.81 -11.27 -19.90
C GLY A 132 -7.38 -10.15 -19.03
N VAL A 133 -6.95 -10.03 -17.78
CA VAL A 133 -7.35 -8.94 -16.88
C VAL A 133 -6.82 -7.61 -17.44
N PRO A 134 -7.68 -6.59 -17.67
CA PRO A 134 -7.29 -5.36 -18.38
C PRO A 134 -6.49 -4.36 -17.53
N TYR A 135 -5.94 -4.79 -16.40
CA TYR A 135 -5.20 -3.98 -15.45
C TYR A 135 -3.79 -4.53 -15.21
N ILE A 136 -2.81 -3.64 -15.05
CA ILE A 136 -1.41 -4.02 -14.84
C ILE A 136 -1.16 -4.41 -13.36
N GLY A 137 -1.94 -3.86 -12.43
CA GLY A 137 -1.73 -4.12 -11.01
C GLY A 137 -2.78 -3.51 -10.09
N HIS A 138 -2.54 -3.59 -8.81
CA HIS A 138 -3.49 -3.18 -7.77
C HIS A 138 -4.01 -1.75 -7.93
N THR A 139 -3.12 -0.77 -8.18
CA THR A 139 -3.52 0.64 -8.24
C THR A 139 -4.57 0.89 -9.32
N GLU A 140 -4.42 0.24 -10.47
CA GLU A 140 -5.35 0.35 -11.58
C GLU A 140 -6.66 -0.39 -11.30
N ILE A 141 -6.58 -1.60 -10.72
CA ILE A 141 -7.78 -2.35 -10.30
C ILE A 141 -8.60 -1.53 -9.30
N PHE A 142 -7.95 -1.02 -8.25
CA PHE A 142 -8.62 -0.21 -7.24
C PHE A 142 -9.18 1.08 -7.85
N GLY A 143 -8.39 1.80 -8.65
CA GLY A 143 -8.84 3.01 -9.33
C GLY A 143 -10.09 2.78 -10.17
N ALA A 144 -10.08 1.74 -11.00
CA ALA A 144 -11.21 1.40 -11.87
C ALA A 144 -12.46 0.97 -11.08
N LEU A 145 -12.31 0.06 -10.11
CA LEU A 145 -13.45 -0.49 -9.35
C LEU A 145 -14.00 0.46 -8.28
N THR A 146 -13.27 1.52 -7.94
CA THR A 146 -13.75 2.59 -7.03
C THR A 146 -14.14 3.87 -7.76
N GLY A 147 -14.00 3.91 -9.09
CA GLY A 147 -14.24 5.13 -9.87
C GLY A 147 -13.24 6.26 -9.59
N THR A 148 -12.05 5.94 -9.12
CA THR A 148 -11.01 6.92 -8.78
C THR A 148 -9.91 6.91 -9.86
N PRO A 149 -9.84 7.92 -10.75
CA PRO A 149 -8.95 7.87 -11.92
C PRO A 149 -7.46 7.95 -11.58
N ASP A 150 -7.09 8.56 -10.46
CA ASP A 150 -5.68 8.75 -10.06
C ASP A 150 -5.54 8.64 -8.54
N PRO A 151 -5.58 7.41 -7.99
CA PRO A 151 -5.38 7.20 -6.55
C PRO A 151 -3.99 7.65 -6.10
N LEU A 152 -3.92 8.27 -4.93
CA LEU A 152 -2.68 8.77 -4.37
C LEU A 152 -2.02 7.70 -3.50
N THR A 153 -0.76 7.40 -3.74
CA THR A 153 0.00 6.45 -2.93
C THR A 153 1.00 7.20 -2.02
N MET A 154 0.91 6.91 -0.75
CA MET A 154 1.85 7.30 0.30
C MET A 154 2.60 6.05 0.77
N PHE A 155 3.89 6.16 1.02
CA PHE A 155 4.64 5.11 1.73
C PHE A 155 4.86 5.53 3.18
N GLU A 156 4.65 4.59 4.09
CA GLU A 156 4.90 4.82 5.50
C GLU A 156 5.89 3.77 6.05
N VAL A 157 6.87 4.27 6.80
CA VAL A 157 7.81 3.49 7.58
C VAL A 157 8.12 4.23 8.89
N ARG A 158 7.94 3.58 10.04
CA ARG A 158 8.20 4.17 11.37
C ARG A 158 7.60 5.57 11.56
N ASN A 159 6.37 5.81 11.11
CA ASN A 159 5.66 7.09 11.09
C ASN A 159 6.22 8.16 10.13
N MET A 160 7.27 7.90 9.38
CA MET A 160 7.69 8.75 8.27
C MET A 160 6.78 8.46 7.07
N ARG A 161 6.08 9.48 6.57
CA ARG A 161 5.14 9.40 5.44
C ARG A 161 5.73 10.11 4.26
N VAL A 162 5.81 9.41 3.12
CA VAL A 162 6.43 9.95 1.90
C VAL A 162 5.47 9.83 0.73
N PHE A 163 5.16 10.94 0.10
CA PHE A 163 4.45 11.03 -1.17
C PHE A 163 5.44 11.26 -2.32
N PHE A 164 4.98 11.05 -3.55
CA PHE A 164 5.82 11.10 -4.75
C PHE A 164 5.18 11.98 -5.81
N LEU A 165 5.85 13.07 -6.19
CA LEU A 165 5.40 13.96 -7.26
C LEU A 165 5.43 13.26 -8.63
N THR A 166 6.48 12.44 -8.86
CA THR A 166 6.62 11.60 -10.05
C THR A 166 7.05 10.19 -9.62
N ARG A 167 6.68 9.15 -10.39
CA ARG A 167 7.01 7.76 -10.07
C ARG A 167 7.62 7.04 -11.27
N HIS A 168 6.87 6.31 -12.05
CA HIS A 168 7.33 5.39 -13.09
C HIS A 168 7.66 6.10 -14.41
N VAL A 169 8.58 7.06 -14.35
CA VAL A 169 9.12 7.78 -15.51
C VAL A 169 10.65 7.83 -15.42
N SER A 170 11.33 8.11 -16.54
CA SER A 170 12.78 8.31 -16.49
C SER A 170 13.14 9.51 -15.61
N LEU A 171 14.32 9.50 -14.98
CA LEU A 171 14.77 10.61 -14.12
C LEU A 171 14.78 11.94 -14.87
N ARG A 172 15.24 11.97 -16.14
CA ARG A 172 15.17 13.18 -16.98
C ARG A 172 13.74 13.68 -17.11
N LYS A 173 12.78 12.78 -17.42
CA LYS A 173 11.37 13.15 -17.51
C LYS A 173 10.80 13.60 -16.17
N ALA A 174 11.24 13.01 -15.07
CA ALA A 174 10.84 13.45 -13.73
C ALA A 174 11.25 14.90 -13.47
N CYS A 175 12.48 15.30 -13.83
CA CYS A 175 12.92 16.69 -13.72
C CYS A 175 12.03 17.62 -14.54
N ASP A 176 11.74 17.29 -15.82
CA ASP A 176 10.85 18.08 -16.68
C ASP A 176 9.41 18.24 -16.14
N MET A 177 8.99 17.32 -15.27
CA MET A 177 7.65 17.32 -14.65
C MET A 177 7.57 18.14 -13.36
N ILE A 178 8.68 18.67 -12.86
CA ILE A 178 8.67 19.53 -11.67
C ILE A 178 8.28 20.94 -12.11
N THR A 179 6.98 21.23 -12.04
CA THR A 179 6.43 22.55 -12.35
C THR A 179 5.70 23.08 -11.12
N LYS A 180 5.58 24.40 -11.02
CA LYS A 180 4.86 25.09 -9.95
C LYS A 180 3.45 24.53 -9.78
N GLU A 181 2.70 24.42 -10.88
CA GLU A 181 1.31 23.96 -10.90
C GLU A 181 1.18 22.53 -10.40
N ARG A 182 2.11 21.65 -10.81
CA ARG A 182 2.12 20.25 -10.38
C ARG A 182 2.45 20.11 -8.89
N VAL A 183 3.39 20.90 -8.39
CA VAL A 183 3.71 20.92 -6.95
C VAL A 183 2.50 21.36 -6.14
N ILE A 184 1.82 22.43 -6.56
CA ILE A 184 0.60 22.96 -5.92
C ILE A 184 -0.50 21.91 -5.91
N ASP A 185 -0.79 21.27 -7.05
CA ASP A 185 -1.81 20.24 -7.17
C ASP A 185 -1.51 19.07 -6.22
N TYR A 186 -0.29 18.56 -6.24
CA TYR A 186 0.09 17.41 -5.39
C TYR A 186 0.05 17.74 -3.91
N VAL A 187 0.51 18.91 -3.46
CA VAL A 187 0.41 19.31 -2.05
C VAL A 187 -1.04 19.36 -1.59
N LYS A 188 -1.94 19.92 -2.41
CA LYS A 188 -3.38 19.95 -2.11
C LYS A 188 -3.97 18.55 -1.98
N ARG A 189 -3.69 17.68 -2.93
CA ARG A 189 -4.13 16.28 -2.93
C ARG A 189 -3.55 15.49 -1.76
N CYS A 190 -2.25 15.63 -1.49
CA CYS A 190 -1.58 14.99 -0.35
C CYS A 190 -2.15 15.47 0.99
N THR A 191 -2.42 16.77 1.13
CA THR A 191 -3.06 17.33 2.33
C THR A 191 -4.46 16.75 2.53
N GLN A 192 -5.24 16.63 1.47
CA GLN A 192 -6.56 16.02 1.54
C GLN A 192 -6.48 14.54 1.92
N ALA A 193 -5.52 13.80 1.34
CA ALA A 193 -5.27 12.40 1.69
C ALA A 193 -4.88 12.23 3.17
N LEU A 194 -4.03 13.10 3.69
CA LEU A 194 -3.67 13.09 5.11
C LEU A 194 -4.89 13.35 6.01
N LYS A 195 -5.78 14.29 5.64
CA LYS A 195 -7.04 14.53 6.35
C LYS A 195 -7.95 13.30 6.35
N GLN A 196 -8.08 12.62 5.21
CA GLN A 196 -8.85 11.36 5.13
C GLN A 196 -8.30 10.30 6.09
N LEU A 197 -6.98 10.26 6.30
CA LEU A 197 -6.30 9.35 7.22
C LEU A 197 -6.31 9.84 8.69
N GLY A 198 -6.91 10.99 8.97
CA GLY A 198 -6.93 11.59 10.32
C GLY A 198 -5.58 12.20 10.73
N VAL A 199 -4.73 12.55 9.77
CA VAL A 199 -3.45 13.25 10.00
C VAL A 199 -3.64 14.71 9.62
N GLU A 200 -4.19 15.50 10.56
CA GLU A 200 -4.56 16.90 10.29
C GLU A 200 -3.49 17.89 10.73
N ASP A 201 -2.68 17.52 11.72
CA ASP A 201 -1.66 18.39 12.28
C ASP A 201 -0.28 18.18 11.66
N GLY A 202 0.50 19.27 11.69
CA GLY A 202 1.89 19.31 11.24
C GLY A 202 2.07 19.93 9.87
N THR A 203 3.31 19.99 9.46
CA THR A 203 3.75 20.63 8.21
C THR A 203 4.25 19.58 7.23
N MET A 204 3.81 19.63 5.98
CA MET A 204 4.37 18.83 4.89
C MET A 204 5.66 19.48 4.40
N ALA A 205 6.75 18.70 4.28
CA ALA A 205 7.96 19.17 3.64
C ALA A 205 7.97 18.81 2.15
N ILE A 206 8.43 19.70 1.29
CA ILE A 206 8.78 19.42 -0.10
C ILE A 206 10.29 19.22 -0.16
N ALA A 207 10.75 18.08 -0.66
CA ALA A 207 12.18 17.83 -0.85
C ALA A 207 12.76 18.73 -1.94
N GLY A 208 14.01 19.12 -1.82
CA GLY A 208 14.76 19.75 -2.92
C GLY A 208 15.10 18.73 -4.01
N LEU A 209 15.24 19.21 -5.24
CA LEU A 209 15.71 18.39 -6.38
C LEU A 209 17.24 18.38 -6.44
N ASN A 210 17.81 19.57 -6.41
CA ASN A 210 19.24 19.77 -6.57
C ASN A 210 19.98 19.72 -5.22
N PRO A 211 21.31 19.52 -5.21
CA PRO A 211 22.12 19.61 -4.00
C PRO A 211 21.86 20.91 -3.25
N HIS A 212 21.70 20.83 -1.93
CA HIS A 212 21.40 21.98 -1.05
C HIS A 212 20.18 22.80 -1.50
N SER A 213 19.19 22.14 -2.13
CA SER A 213 17.99 22.78 -2.69
C SER A 213 18.32 23.90 -3.67
N GLY A 214 19.29 23.66 -4.56
CA GLY A 214 19.72 24.55 -5.63
C GLY A 214 20.62 25.69 -5.21
N GLU A 215 20.83 25.96 -3.90
CA GLU A 215 21.64 27.08 -3.36
C GLU A 215 21.38 28.40 -4.10
N HIS A 216 20.12 28.82 -4.17
CA HIS A 216 19.66 30.03 -4.88
C HIS A 216 20.04 30.06 -6.38
N GLY A 217 20.02 28.91 -7.07
CA GLY A 217 20.32 28.77 -8.50
C GLY A 217 21.77 28.43 -8.81
N LEU A 218 22.62 28.20 -7.79
CA LEU A 218 24.03 27.79 -8.00
C LEU A 218 24.13 26.38 -8.60
N PHE A 219 23.23 25.49 -8.21
CA PHE A 219 23.26 24.06 -8.61
C PHE A 219 22.05 23.64 -9.45
N GLY A 220 21.26 24.58 -9.92
CA GLY A 220 20.07 24.36 -10.72
C GLY A 220 18.97 25.35 -10.39
N ASP A 221 18.05 25.55 -11.29
CA ASP A 221 17.03 26.61 -11.22
C ASP A 221 15.65 26.09 -10.84
N GLU A 222 15.43 24.78 -10.79
CA GLU A 222 14.11 24.15 -10.60
C GLU A 222 13.47 24.55 -9.26
N GLU A 223 14.27 24.72 -8.22
CA GLU A 223 13.78 25.22 -6.94
C GLU A 223 13.28 26.67 -7.06
N MET A 224 14.06 27.53 -7.74
CA MET A 224 13.72 28.94 -7.90
C MET A 224 12.55 29.15 -8.84
N GLU A 225 12.46 28.36 -9.91
CA GLU A 225 11.42 28.52 -10.93
C GLU A 225 10.10 27.84 -10.54
N ALA A 226 10.14 26.72 -9.81
CA ALA A 226 8.96 25.92 -9.54
C ALA A 226 8.64 25.77 -8.04
N ILE A 227 9.60 25.35 -7.20
CA ILE A 227 9.29 24.89 -5.84
C ILE A 227 9.06 26.07 -4.89
N TYR A 228 9.97 27.06 -4.85
CA TYR A 228 9.77 28.25 -4.01
C TYR A 228 8.48 28.99 -4.34
N PRO A 229 8.16 29.31 -5.61
CA PRO A 229 6.90 29.97 -5.95
C PRO A 229 5.65 29.14 -5.59
N ALA A 230 5.74 27.80 -5.66
CA ALA A 230 4.65 26.93 -5.24
C ALA A 230 4.44 26.96 -3.72
N VAL A 231 5.53 26.93 -2.94
CA VAL A 231 5.47 27.00 -1.47
C VAL A 231 4.88 28.32 -1.01
N GLU A 232 5.33 29.45 -1.57
CA GLU A 232 4.82 30.79 -1.24
C GLU A 232 3.32 30.91 -1.52
N GLU A 233 2.88 30.43 -2.68
CA GLU A 233 1.45 30.46 -3.05
C GLU A 233 0.62 29.57 -2.13
N LEU A 234 1.09 28.36 -1.81
CA LEU A 234 0.40 27.44 -0.92
C LEU A 234 0.30 27.99 0.51
N GLN A 235 1.36 28.62 1.02
CA GLN A 235 1.36 29.27 2.33
C GLN A 235 0.38 30.45 2.38
N ALA A 236 0.34 31.26 1.30
CA ALA A 236 -0.64 32.34 1.18
C ALA A 236 -2.10 31.82 1.16
N GLN A 237 -2.32 30.60 0.68
CA GLN A 237 -3.62 29.91 0.71
C GLN A 237 -3.89 29.20 2.07
N GLY A 238 -2.98 29.28 3.05
CA GLY A 238 -3.13 28.70 4.38
C GLY A 238 -2.70 27.24 4.51
N TYR A 239 -2.02 26.66 3.52
CA TYR A 239 -1.46 25.31 3.63
C TYR A 239 -0.22 25.29 4.53
N LYS A 240 -0.14 24.33 5.44
CA LYS A 240 1.04 24.08 6.29
C LYS A 240 2.09 23.29 5.49
N VAL A 241 2.89 24.01 4.71
CA VAL A 241 3.93 23.46 3.84
C VAL A 241 5.25 24.19 4.03
N ALA A 242 6.36 23.47 3.96
CA ALA A 242 7.72 24.04 4.03
C ALA A 242 8.58 23.42 2.92
N GLY A 243 9.49 24.21 2.40
CA GLY A 243 10.43 23.74 1.37
C GLY A 243 10.87 24.83 0.41
N PRO A 244 11.73 24.45 -0.55
CA PRO A 244 12.41 23.15 -0.62
C PRO A 244 13.33 22.91 0.57
N VAL A 245 13.35 21.67 1.07
CA VAL A 245 14.25 21.22 2.14
C VAL A 245 15.25 20.24 1.55
N GLY A 246 16.54 20.39 1.85
CA GLY A 246 17.57 19.52 1.31
C GLY A 246 17.24 18.03 1.39
N ALA A 247 17.33 17.32 0.28
CA ALA A 247 16.92 15.91 0.18
C ALA A 247 17.76 15.00 1.07
N ASP A 248 18.98 15.38 1.39
CA ASP A 248 19.90 14.69 2.30
C ASP A 248 19.47 14.71 3.77
N SER A 249 18.60 15.63 4.15
CA SER A 249 18.18 15.86 5.55
C SER A 249 16.67 15.78 5.80
N VAL A 250 15.83 16.04 4.80
CA VAL A 250 14.37 16.13 4.95
C VAL A 250 13.74 14.86 5.54
N PHE A 251 14.19 13.70 5.12
CA PHE A 251 13.66 12.42 5.59
C PHE A 251 14.03 12.14 7.06
N HIS A 252 15.27 12.49 7.44
CA HIS A 252 15.69 12.43 8.84
C HIS A 252 14.86 13.36 9.72
N MET A 253 14.62 14.59 9.26
CA MET A 253 13.77 15.56 9.98
C MET A 253 12.32 15.05 10.12
N ALA A 254 11.77 14.42 9.09
CA ALA A 254 10.44 13.83 9.13
C ALA A 254 10.38 12.65 10.11
N LEU A 255 11.39 11.79 10.13
CA LEU A 255 11.50 10.68 11.08
C LEU A 255 11.54 11.18 12.54
N GLN A 256 12.17 12.34 12.79
CA GLN A 256 12.18 12.99 14.09
C GLN A 256 10.88 13.75 14.43
N GLY A 257 9.88 13.75 13.53
CA GLY A 257 8.58 14.39 13.77
C GLY A 257 8.55 15.89 13.48
N LYS A 258 9.60 16.48 12.86
CA LYS A 258 9.58 17.90 12.46
C LYS A 258 8.55 18.13 11.35
N PHE A 259 8.34 17.15 10.49
CA PHE A 259 7.35 17.17 9.41
C PHE A 259 6.40 15.98 9.56
N ASN A 260 5.12 16.19 9.26
CA ASN A 260 4.13 15.10 9.26
C ASN A 260 4.21 14.20 8.02
N SER A 261 4.78 14.73 6.95
CA SER A 261 4.99 14.02 5.67
C SER A 261 6.03 14.73 4.81
N VAL A 262 6.55 14.02 3.81
CA VAL A 262 7.47 14.54 2.80
C VAL A 262 6.86 14.31 1.42
N LEU A 263 6.84 15.33 0.57
CA LEU A 263 6.64 15.20 -0.86
C LEU A 263 8.00 15.06 -1.51
N SER A 264 8.37 13.83 -1.90
CA SER A 264 9.54 13.56 -2.73
C SER A 264 9.24 13.86 -4.19
N LEU A 265 10.26 14.26 -4.95
CA LEU A 265 10.07 14.75 -6.32
C LEU A 265 10.13 13.63 -7.36
N TYR A 266 10.88 12.56 -7.08
CA TYR A 266 11.01 11.40 -7.95
C TYR A 266 11.08 10.09 -7.18
N HIS A 267 10.87 8.99 -7.88
CA HIS A 267 10.73 7.64 -7.32
C HIS A 267 11.86 7.28 -6.35
N ASP A 268 13.12 7.30 -6.79
CA ASP A 268 14.23 6.81 -5.98
C ASP A 268 14.56 7.73 -4.81
N GLN A 269 14.29 9.03 -4.90
CA GLN A 269 14.48 9.98 -3.80
C GLN A 269 13.72 9.54 -2.54
N GLY A 270 12.46 9.17 -2.69
CA GLY A 270 11.65 8.72 -1.57
C GLY A 270 11.87 7.25 -1.22
N HIS A 271 12.00 6.37 -2.22
CA HIS A 271 12.17 4.94 -1.97
C HIS A 271 13.51 4.57 -1.36
N ILE A 272 14.61 5.21 -1.75
CA ILE A 272 15.91 4.98 -1.10
C ILE A 272 15.81 5.32 0.39
N ALA A 273 15.21 6.46 0.73
CA ALA A 273 15.07 6.87 2.12
C ALA A 273 14.21 5.90 2.94
N THR A 274 13.05 5.50 2.41
CA THR A 274 12.13 4.61 3.15
C THR A 274 12.66 3.19 3.24
N LYS A 275 13.12 2.61 2.13
CA LYS A 275 13.55 1.21 2.09
C LYS A 275 14.91 0.97 2.75
N THR A 276 15.81 1.96 2.75
CA THR A 276 17.07 1.87 3.51
C THR A 276 16.80 1.94 5.02
N LEU A 277 15.79 2.70 5.44
CA LEU A 277 15.40 2.77 6.84
C LEU A 277 14.85 1.45 7.37
N ASP A 278 13.91 0.84 6.63
CA ASP A 278 13.35 -0.48 6.96
C ASP A 278 12.61 -1.04 5.73
N PHE A 279 13.25 -1.98 5.02
CA PHE A 279 12.73 -2.52 3.78
C PHE A 279 11.39 -3.26 3.98
N GLU A 280 11.32 -4.12 5.00
CA GLU A 280 10.16 -4.97 5.24
C GLU A 280 8.96 -4.19 5.81
N ARG A 281 9.21 -3.10 6.55
CA ARG A 281 8.15 -2.27 7.14
C ARG A 281 7.81 -1.02 6.33
N THR A 282 8.34 -0.90 5.12
CA THR A 282 7.90 0.13 4.17
C THR A 282 6.62 -0.33 3.50
N ILE A 283 5.50 0.32 3.82
CA ILE A 283 4.15 -0.09 3.39
C ILE A 283 3.50 1.01 2.56
N ALA A 284 2.88 0.60 1.46
CA ALA A 284 2.06 1.50 0.65
C ALA A 284 0.67 1.69 1.27
N VAL A 285 0.26 2.95 1.43
CA VAL A 285 -1.09 3.36 1.83
C VAL A 285 -1.69 4.14 0.68
N THR A 286 -2.79 3.65 0.12
CA THR A 286 -3.49 4.33 -0.98
C THR A 286 -4.66 5.12 -0.43
N ALA A 287 -4.69 6.41 -0.74
CA ALA A 287 -5.71 7.36 -0.34
C ALA A 287 -6.33 8.06 -1.57
N GLY A 288 -7.32 8.93 -1.35
CA GLY A 288 -8.06 9.59 -2.43
C GLY A 288 -9.10 8.67 -3.08
N MET A 289 -9.38 7.52 -2.48
CA MET A 289 -10.44 6.56 -2.85
C MET A 289 -11.52 6.55 -1.77
N PRO A 290 -12.73 6.04 -2.06
CA PRO A 290 -13.77 5.88 -1.03
C PRO A 290 -13.45 4.79 0.01
N ILE A 291 -12.46 3.94 -0.24
CA ILE A 291 -12.02 2.87 0.66
C ILE A 291 -10.53 3.01 0.97
N LEU A 292 -10.15 2.66 2.20
CA LEU A 292 -8.75 2.62 2.63
C LEU A 292 -8.09 1.34 2.10
N ARG A 293 -6.93 1.49 1.46
CA ARG A 293 -6.08 0.36 1.07
C ARG A 293 -4.68 0.50 1.66
N THR A 294 -4.18 -0.60 2.25
CA THR A 294 -2.76 -0.79 2.55
C THR A 294 -2.20 -1.95 1.72
N SER A 295 -0.92 -1.98 1.48
CA SER A 295 -0.29 -3.02 0.65
C SER A 295 1.14 -3.27 1.06
N VAL A 296 1.55 -4.54 1.06
CA VAL A 296 2.96 -4.89 1.01
C VAL A 296 3.60 -4.32 -0.27
N ASP A 297 4.91 -4.06 -0.22
CA ASP A 297 5.67 -3.45 -1.35
C ASP A 297 6.74 -4.41 -1.90
N HIS A 298 6.37 -5.68 -2.04
CA HIS A 298 7.19 -6.72 -2.67
C HIS A 298 6.36 -7.59 -3.62
N GLY A 299 7.03 -8.39 -4.45
CA GLY A 299 6.40 -9.28 -5.43
C GLY A 299 5.94 -10.61 -4.86
N THR A 300 5.47 -11.48 -5.75
CA THR A 300 4.94 -12.82 -5.45
C THR A 300 6.02 -13.86 -5.12
N ALA A 301 7.30 -13.55 -5.36
CA ALA A 301 8.45 -14.41 -5.06
C ALA A 301 8.18 -15.89 -5.39
N MET A 302 7.86 -16.16 -6.65
CA MET A 302 7.46 -17.48 -7.15
C MET A 302 8.51 -18.56 -6.89
N ASP A 303 9.79 -18.16 -6.84
CA ASP A 303 10.96 -19.00 -6.61
C ASP A 303 11.02 -19.62 -5.21
N ILE A 304 10.40 -18.97 -4.22
CA ILE A 304 10.34 -19.47 -2.83
C ILE A 304 8.93 -19.86 -2.39
N ALA A 305 7.94 -19.72 -3.27
CA ALA A 305 6.56 -20.10 -2.95
C ALA A 305 6.46 -21.61 -2.66
N GLY A 306 5.78 -21.96 -1.59
CA GLY A 306 5.64 -23.34 -1.12
C GLY A 306 6.76 -23.82 -0.17
N THR A 307 7.73 -22.97 0.15
CA THR A 307 8.83 -23.35 1.05
C THR A 307 8.63 -22.92 2.50
N GLY A 308 7.68 -22.06 2.77
CA GLY A 308 7.42 -21.54 4.10
C GLY A 308 8.47 -20.54 4.64
N ILE A 309 9.46 -20.12 3.82
CA ILE A 309 10.53 -19.22 4.29
C ILE A 309 10.19 -17.73 4.13
N ALA A 310 9.17 -17.39 3.34
CA ALA A 310 8.78 -16.00 3.11
C ALA A 310 8.49 -15.26 4.42
N SER A 311 9.01 -14.03 4.54
CA SER A 311 8.78 -13.16 5.70
C SER A 311 7.35 -12.59 5.68
N ASP A 312 6.69 -12.58 6.84
CA ASP A 312 5.35 -12.01 7.02
C ASP A 312 5.37 -10.59 7.57
N VAL A 313 6.54 -10.02 7.84
CA VAL A 313 6.70 -8.71 8.50
C VAL A 313 5.95 -7.62 7.74
N SER A 314 6.08 -7.57 6.41
CA SER A 314 5.37 -6.58 5.58
C SER A 314 3.84 -6.73 5.68
N MET A 315 3.33 -7.97 5.74
CA MET A 315 1.88 -8.22 5.85
C MET A 315 1.34 -7.79 7.22
N VAL A 316 2.04 -8.13 8.30
CA VAL A 316 1.71 -7.68 9.66
C VAL A 316 1.67 -6.16 9.73
N GLU A 317 2.67 -5.50 9.15
CA GLU A 317 2.76 -4.04 9.15
C GLU A 317 1.67 -3.40 8.28
N ALA A 318 1.32 -3.99 7.13
CA ALA A 318 0.22 -3.53 6.30
C ALA A 318 -1.13 -3.60 7.04
N ILE A 319 -1.40 -4.69 7.76
CA ILE A 319 -2.59 -4.84 8.60
C ILE A 319 -2.56 -3.81 9.76
N ARG A 320 -1.39 -3.61 10.38
CA ARG A 320 -1.21 -2.61 11.45
C ARG A 320 -1.57 -1.20 10.97
N LEU A 321 -1.12 -0.80 9.77
CA LEU A 321 -1.44 0.51 9.20
C LEU A 321 -2.91 0.61 8.78
N ALA A 322 -3.50 -0.45 8.24
CA ALA A 322 -4.94 -0.49 7.98
C ALA A 322 -5.74 -0.27 9.25
N ALA A 323 -5.39 -0.95 10.33
CA ALA A 323 -6.04 -0.79 11.64
C ALA A 323 -5.80 0.60 12.26
N LYS A 324 -4.62 1.19 12.05
CA LYS A 324 -4.26 2.54 12.53
C LYS A 324 -5.13 3.62 11.91
N TYR A 325 -5.31 3.57 10.59
CA TYR A 325 -5.96 4.64 9.84
C TYR A 325 -7.47 4.48 9.71
N SER A 326 -7.99 3.25 9.71
CA SER A 326 -9.42 2.99 9.48
C SER A 326 -10.37 3.70 10.45
N PRO A 327 -10.09 3.92 11.74
CA PRO A 327 -11.02 4.63 12.63
C PRO A 327 -11.25 6.10 12.27
N ALA A 328 -10.24 6.75 11.69
CA ALA A 328 -10.30 8.15 11.28
C ALA A 328 -10.61 8.32 9.79
N PHE A 329 -10.52 7.25 9.01
CA PHE A 329 -10.70 7.31 7.56
C PHE A 329 -12.07 7.86 7.16
N ARG A 330 -12.05 8.82 6.24
CA ARG A 330 -13.23 9.44 5.63
C ARG A 330 -13.08 9.36 4.12
N GLY A 331 -13.71 8.34 3.54
CA GLY A 331 -13.75 8.12 2.09
C GLY A 331 -14.67 9.07 1.34
#